data_afd8ecba20b2aa1508ba760216330011
#
_entry.id   afd8ecba20b2aa1508ba760216330011
#
_cell.length_a   1.000
_cell.length_b   1.000
_cell.length_c   1.000
_cell.angle_alpha   90.00
_cell.angle_beta   90.00
_cell.angle_gamma   90.00
#
_symmetry.space_group_name_H-M   'P 1'
#
loop_
_entity.id
_entity.type
_entity.pdbx_description
1 polymer ?
#
loop_
_entity_poly.entity_id
_entity_poly.type
_entity_poly.pdbx_seq_one_letter_code
_entity_poly.pdbx_strand_id
1 'polypeptide(L)'
;GLGDVYKRQTQNMNNYIVKPLGDMYLSEVTADDIRLALIPLSQKSAGLYSTVNMLLKCVFYSAERNQLLDYNPCVGISAKGGKPGKKKNALTDEQVKLLLETVRELPPYVFIMIGLYSGLRREEILALQWDCVFLDVPTPYISVRRAWRTEHNRPVISTTLKTKAAQMDIPIPKCLADCLRQVKATSISEYVIADSKGQPLADSQFKRLWQYVVVRSTKERTYYKYVNGQSIKCKVTPIPGGHQKNNPKLVYSLDFDVTPHQLRHTYITNLLYAGVDPKTVQYLAGHENSKTTMDIYAQVKYNKPEHLLSVVNAAFSAPVG
;
A
#
# COMPACT_ATOMS: atom_id res chain seq x y z
N GLY A 1 -11.24 -0.89 5.89
CA GLY A 1 -12.34 -1.86 6.01
C GLY A 1 -13.48 -1.58 5.04
N LEU A 2 -14.51 -2.41 5.03
CA LEU A 2 -15.71 -2.17 4.20
C LEU A 2 -16.30 -0.78 4.43
N GLY A 3 -16.29 -0.26 5.67
CA GLY A 3 -16.77 1.09 5.99
C GLY A 3 -15.99 2.22 5.33
N ASP A 4 -14.67 2.09 5.18
CA ASP A 4 -13.87 3.14 4.52
C ASP A 4 -14.03 3.08 3.00
N VAL A 5 -14.19 1.88 2.44
CA VAL A 5 -14.52 1.70 1.01
C VAL A 5 -15.87 2.32 0.72
N TYR A 6 -16.88 2.03 1.55
CA TYR A 6 -18.23 2.57 1.41
C TYR A 6 -18.25 4.11 1.53
N LYS A 7 -17.58 4.68 2.55
CA LYS A 7 -17.45 6.14 2.69
C LYS A 7 -16.81 6.77 1.46
N ARG A 8 -15.76 6.17 0.92
CA ARG A 8 -15.09 6.69 -0.27
C ARG A 8 -15.97 6.59 -1.51
N GLN A 9 -16.69 5.48 -1.67
CA GLN A 9 -17.65 5.32 -2.77
C GLN A 9 -18.77 6.36 -2.67
N THR A 10 -19.38 6.54 -1.50
CA THR A 10 -20.40 7.57 -1.26
C THR A 10 -19.88 8.98 -1.55
N GLN A 11 -18.66 9.29 -1.11
CA GLN A 11 -18.03 10.58 -1.41
C GLN A 11 -17.78 10.77 -2.90
N ASN A 12 -17.34 9.73 -3.61
CA ASN A 12 -17.15 9.78 -5.06
C ASN A 12 -18.50 9.93 -5.80
N MET A 13 -19.52 9.19 -5.39
CA MET A 13 -20.89 9.36 -5.89
C MET A 13 -21.36 10.82 -5.75
N ASN A 14 -21.31 11.35 -4.54
CA ASN A 14 -21.80 12.72 -4.28
C ASN A 14 -20.99 13.76 -5.07
N ASN A 15 -19.68 13.67 -5.10
CA ASN A 15 -18.84 14.71 -5.70
C ASN A 15 -18.80 14.67 -7.23
N TYR A 16 -18.92 13.49 -7.84
CA TYR A 16 -18.62 13.30 -9.27
C TYR A 16 -19.78 12.72 -10.08
N ILE A 17 -20.86 12.32 -9.43
CA ILE A 17 -22.07 11.82 -10.10
C ILE A 17 -23.27 12.67 -9.71
N VAL A 18 -23.60 12.75 -8.42
CA VAL A 18 -24.79 13.48 -7.96
C VAL A 18 -24.66 14.99 -8.23
N LYS A 19 -23.51 15.61 -7.98
CA LYS A 19 -23.33 17.05 -8.26
C LYS A 19 -23.52 17.44 -9.73
N PRO A 20 -22.96 16.74 -10.72
CA PRO A 20 -23.13 17.12 -12.13
C PRO A 20 -24.41 16.59 -12.78
N LEU A 21 -25.01 15.51 -12.27
CA LEU A 21 -26.12 14.81 -12.95
C LEU A 21 -27.36 14.66 -12.08
N GLY A 22 -27.31 15.00 -10.78
CA GLY A 22 -28.35 14.67 -9.82
C GLY A 22 -29.65 15.44 -10.01
N ASP A 23 -29.64 16.60 -10.68
CA ASP A 23 -30.81 17.40 -10.99
C ASP A 23 -31.52 16.96 -12.29
N MET A 24 -30.95 16.02 -13.04
CA MET A 24 -31.51 15.46 -14.27
C MET A 24 -32.36 14.23 -13.98
N TYR A 25 -33.44 14.06 -14.72
CA TYR A 25 -34.15 12.76 -14.72
C TYR A 25 -33.25 11.70 -15.35
N LEU A 26 -33.29 10.50 -14.79
CA LEU A 26 -32.43 9.38 -15.21
C LEU A 26 -32.61 9.05 -16.70
N SER A 27 -33.81 9.19 -17.24
CA SER A 27 -34.19 9.00 -18.64
C SER A 27 -33.67 10.08 -19.60
N GLU A 28 -33.27 11.23 -19.07
CA GLU A 28 -32.77 12.36 -19.88
C GLU A 28 -31.24 12.39 -19.97
N VAL A 29 -30.54 11.62 -19.12
CA VAL A 29 -29.08 11.59 -19.12
C VAL A 29 -28.56 10.92 -20.38
N THR A 30 -27.82 11.68 -21.17
CA THR A 30 -27.20 11.22 -22.39
C THR A 30 -25.76 10.71 -22.20
N ALA A 31 -25.21 10.06 -23.20
CA ALA A 31 -23.80 9.69 -23.20
C ALA A 31 -22.87 10.91 -23.15
N ASP A 32 -23.29 12.05 -23.68
CA ASP A 32 -22.50 13.28 -23.65
C ASP A 32 -22.50 13.92 -22.28
N ASP A 33 -23.61 13.89 -21.54
CA ASP A 33 -23.66 14.34 -20.15
C ASP A 33 -22.69 13.54 -19.27
N ILE A 34 -22.64 12.21 -19.47
CA ILE A 34 -21.68 11.35 -18.79
C ILE A 34 -20.23 11.70 -19.16
N ARG A 35 -19.95 11.95 -20.44
CA ARG A 35 -18.62 12.40 -20.90
C ARG A 35 -18.25 13.73 -20.24
N LEU A 36 -19.16 14.70 -20.22
CA LEU A 36 -18.95 16.00 -19.57
C LEU A 36 -18.67 15.86 -18.07
N ALA A 37 -19.41 15.00 -17.37
CA ALA A 37 -19.18 14.70 -15.94
C ALA A 37 -17.81 14.06 -15.68
N LEU A 38 -17.25 13.31 -16.63
CA LEU A 38 -15.94 12.66 -16.54
C LEU A 38 -14.76 13.58 -16.92
N ILE A 39 -14.98 14.67 -17.67
CA ILE A 39 -13.91 15.60 -18.10
C ILE A 39 -13.06 16.10 -16.93
N PRO A 40 -13.61 16.60 -15.80
CA PRO A 40 -12.80 17.08 -14.67
C PRO A 40 -11.92 15.98 -14.06
N LEU A 41 -12.27 14.71 -14.24
CA LEU A 41 -11.53 13.56 -13.74
C LEU A 41 -10.32 13.21 -14.62
N SER A 42 -10.26 13.72 -15.87
CA SER A 42 -9.10 13.54 -16.75
C SER A 42 -7.81 14.11 -16.13
N GLN A 43 -7.93 15.15 -15.31
CA GLN A 43 -6.83 15.78 -14.59
C GLN A 43 -6.53 15.15 -13.21
N LYS A 44 -7.36 14.20 -12.77
CA LYS A 44 -7.21 13.44 -11.53
C LYS A 44 -6.51 12.10 -11.77
N SER A 45 -6.37 11.27 -10.74
CA SER A 45 -5.75 9.95 -10.88
C SER A 45 -6.61 8.98 -11.73
N ALA A 46 -5.95 8.13 -12.51
CA ALA A 46 -6.63 7.08 -13.28
C ALA A 46 -7.47 6.15 -12.40
N GLY A 47 -7.05 5.89 -11.16
CA GLY A 47 -7.83 5.09 -10.21
C GLY A 47 -9.15 5.77 -9.82
N LEU A 48 -9.16 7.08 -9.61
CA LEU A 48 -10.40 7.82 -9.32
C LEU A 48 -11.32 7.81 -10.54
N TYR A 49 -10.77 8.11 -11.73
CA TYR A 49 -11.53 8.06 -12.99
C TYR A 49 -12.21 6.69 -13.18
N SER A 50 -11.44 5.62 -13.05
CA SER A 50 -11.94 4.24 -13.18
C SER A 50 -13.03 3.91 -12.14
N THR A 51 -12.86 4.36 -10.89
CA THR A 51 -13.86 4.15 -9.83
C THR A 51 -15.17 4.87 -10.14
N VAL A 52 -15.12 6.14 -10.54
CA VAL A 52 -16.34 6.91 -10.85
C VAL A 52 -17.01 6.35 -12.10
N ASN A 53 -16.26 6.00 -13.14
CA ASN A 53 -16.81 5.38 -14.34
C ASN A 53 -17.48 4.03 -14.04
N MET A 54 -16.87 3.22 -13.15
CA MET A 54 -17.49 1.98 -12.69
C MET A 54 -18.82 2.25 -11.95
N LEU A 55 -18.86 3.24 -11.06
CA LEU A 55 -20.07 3.60 -10.33
C LEU A 55 -21.19 4.06 -11.27
N LEU A 56 -20.88 4.92 -12.27
CA LEU A 56 -21.81 5.34 -13.31
C LEU A 56 -22.38 4.11 -14.05
N LYS A 57 -21.51 3.22 -14.52
CA LYS A 57 -21.92 1.97 -15.19
C LYS A 57 -22.82 1.11 -14.31
N CYS A 58 -22.53 0.99 -13.01
CA CYS A 58 -23.37 0.23 -12.08
C CYS A 58 -24.77 0.85 -11.95
N VAL A 59 -24.87 2.17 -11.84
CA VAL A 59 -26.16 2.89 -11.74
C VAL A 59 -27.00 2.66 -12.99
N PHE A 60 -26.44 2.98 -14.17
CA PHE A 60 -27.20 2.89 -15.44
C PHE A 60 -27.48 1.46 -15.88
N TYR A 61 -26.58 0.50 -15.61
CA TYR A 61 -26.85 -0.91 -15.81
C TYR A 61 -27.98 -1.41 -14.91
N SER A 62 -28.01 -0.97 -13.65
CA SER A 62 -29.12 -1.34 -12.74
C SER A 62 -30.46 -0.72 -13.21
N ALA A 63 -30.44 0.52 -13.71
CA ALA A 63 -31.62 1.18 -14.23
C ALA A 63 -32.19 0.49 -15.48
N GLU A 64 -31.34 0.15 -16.43
CA GLU A 64 -31.69 -0.60 -17.62
C GLU A 64 -32.27 -1.99 -17.28
N ARG A 65 -31.59 -2.74 -16.39
CA ARG A 65 -32.04 -4.07 -15.95
C ARG A 65 -33.40 -4.04 -15.23
N ASN A 66 -33.70 -2.97 -14.52
CA ASN A 66 -34.99 -2.78 -13.85
C ASN A 66 -36.03 -2.07 -14.75
N GLN A 67 -35.80 -1.99 -16.05
CA GLN A 67 -36.70 -1.39 -17.05
C GLN A 67 -37.07 0.08 -16.75
N LEU A 68 -36.18 0.81 -16.07
CA LEU A 68 -36.32 2.24 -15.86
C LEU A 68 -35.77 3.05 -17.04
N LEU A 69 -35.01 2.39 -17.91
CA LEU A 69 -34.40 2.95 -19.14
C LEU A 69 -34.45 1.92 -20.24
N ASP A 70 -34.78 2.37 -21.46
CA ASP A 70 -34.72 1.57 -22.68
C ASP A 70 -33.32 1.43 -23.23
N TYR A 71 -32.42 2.35 -22.87
CA TYR A 71 -31.04 2.43 -23.36
C TYR A 71 -30.08 2.87 -22.25
N ASN A 72 -28.92 2.22 -22.19
CA ASN A 72 -27.88 2.54 -21.22
C ASN A 72 -26.87 3.56 -21.80
N PRO A 73 -26.86 4.82 -21.32
CA PRO A 73 -26.01 5.88 -21.86
C PRO A 73 -24.51 5.65 -21.58
N CYS A 74 -24.15 4.69 -20.74
CA CYS A 74 -22.76 4.32 -20.46
C CYS A 74 -22.16 3.39 -21.54
N VAL A 75 -22.94 2.93 -22.52
CA VAL A 75 -22.42 2.10 -23.60
C VAL A 75 -21.42 2.92 -24.43
N GLY A 76 -20.25 2.34 -24.73
CA GLY A 76 -19.19 3.02 -25.47
C GLY A 76 -18.37 4.05 -24.68
N ILE A 77 -18.70 4.31 -23.40
CA ILE A 77 -17.87 5.18 -22.55
C ILE A 77 -16.57 4.46 -22.19
N SER A 78 -15.43 5.09 -22.48
CA SER A 78 -14.10 4.54 -22.21
C SER A 78 -13.90 4.29 -20.72
N ALA A 79 -13.42 3.09 -20.38
CA ALA A 79 -13.02 2.76 -19.02
C ALA A 79 -11.65 3.36 -18.63
N LYS A 80 -10.90 3.87 -19.61
CA LYS A 80 -9.55 4.41 -19.42
C LYS A 80 -9.59 5.93 -19.48
N GLY A 81 -9.04 6.57 -18.43
CA GLY A 81 -8.91 8.01 -18.33
C GLY A 81 -8.17 8.40 -17.05
N GLY A 82 -7.91 9.69 -16.88
CA GLY A 82 -7.16 10.24 -15.75
C GLY A 82 -5.64 10.06 -15.88
N LYS A 83 -4.91 10.74 -15.00
CA LYS A 83 -3.45 10.70 -14.97
C LYS A 83 -2.95 9.37 -14.39
N PRO A 84 -2.01 8.68 -15.05
CA PRO A 84 -1.43 7.46 -14.51
C PRO A 84 -0.74 7.75 -13.17
N GLY A 85 -0.88 6.85 -12.21
CA GLY A 85 -0.17 6.92 -10.94
C GLY A 85 1.34 6.73 -11.14
N LYS A 86 2.15 7.42 -10.37
CA LYS A 86 3.60 7.14 -10.32
C LYS A 86 3.77 5.74 -9.71
N LYS A 87 4.33 4.81 -10.47
CA LYS A 87 4.74 3.51 -9.95
C LYS A 87 5.87 3.74 -8.94
N LYS A 88 5.76 3.15 -7.76
CA LYS A 88 6.85 3.10 -6.80
C LYS A 88 7.60 1.79 -6.98
N ASN A 89 8.88 1.91 -7.28
CA ASN A 89 9.77 0.76 -7.38
C ASN A 89 10.06 0.17 -5.99
N ALA A 90 10.54 -1.06 -5.97
CA ALA A 90 11.16 -1.63 -4.78
C ALA A 90 12.37 -0.78 -4.34
N LEU A 91 12.68 -0.79 -3.06
CA LEU A 91 13.90 -0.16 -2.55
C LEU A 91 15.12 -0.98 -3.01
N THR A 92 16.21 -0.30 -3.33
CA THR A 92 17.51 -0.96 -3.56
C THR A 92 18.11 -1.43 -2.23
N ASP A 93 19.14 -2.28 -2.29
CA ASP A 93 19.82 -2.77 -1.09
C ASP A 93 20.47 -1.63 -0.29
N GLU A 94 21.03 -0.62 -0.99
CA GLU A 94 21.59 0.58 -0.37
C GLU A 94 20.51 1.41 0.31
N GLN A 95 19.34 1.55 -0.32
CA GLN A 95 18.20 2.26 0.25
C GLN A 95 17.64 1.52 1.47
N VAL A 96 17.57 0.20 1.44
CA VAL A 96 17.16 -0.62 2.59
C VAL A 96 18.14 -0.43 3.74
N LYS A 97 19.45 -0.51 3.47
CA LYS A 97 20.50 -0.30 4.48
C LYS A 97 20.39 1.08 5.11
N LEU A 98 20.34 2.14 4.29
CA LEU A 98 20.23 3.52 4.76
C LEU A 98 18.93 3.75 5.56
N LEU A 99 17.81 3.17 5.12
CA LEU A 99 16.55 3.24 5.85
C LEU A 99 16.66 2.61 7.23
N LEU A 100 17.18 1.38 7.34
CA LEU A 100 17.32 0.67 8.61
C LEU A 100 18.28 1.37 9.57
N GLU A 101 19.40 1.89 9.07
CA GLU A 101 20.34 2.70 9.86
C GLU A 101 19.67 3.99 10.37
N THR A 102 18.93 4.69 9.51
CA THR A 102 18.24 5.94 9.85
C THR A 102 17.17 5.77 10.93
N VAL A 103 16.50 4.61 10.97
CA VAL A 103 15.36 4.38 11.88
C VAL A 103 15.67 3.41 13.03
N ARG A 104 16.89 2.94 13.19
CA ARG A 104 17.28 1.85 14.10
C ARG A 104 16.77 2.03 15.54
N GLU A 105 16.85 3.24 16.07
CA GLU A 105 16.41 3.57 17.44
C GLU A 105 15.07 4.31 17.48
N LEU A 106 14.32 4.26 16.39
CA LEU A 106 13.07 5.00 16.26
C LEU A 106 11.86 4.06 16.29
N PRO A 107 10.70 4.55 16.73
CA PRO A 107 9.48 3.76 16.84
C PRO A 107 9.08 2.94 15.60
N PRO A 108 9.29 3.39 14.34
CA PRO A 108 8.91 2.60 13.16
C PRO A 108 9.84 1.43 12.84
N TYR A 109 10.98 1.26 13.54
CA TYR A 109 12.00 0.26 13.21
C TYR A 109 11.42 -1.16 13.10
N VAL A 110 10.71 -1.61 14.13
CA VAL A 110 10.13 -2.97 14.19
C VAL A 110 9.11 -3.17 13.06
N PHE A 111 8.26 -2.18 12.80
CA PHE A 111 7.31 -2.20 11.68
C PHE A 111 8.02 -2.36 10.33
N ILE A 112 9.11 -1.63 10.15
CA ILE A 112 9.91 -1.66 8.91
C ILE A 112 10.61 -3.01 8.74
N MET A 113 11.19 -3.55 9.81
CA MET A 113 11.81 -4.88 9.82
C MET A 113 10.81 -5.97 9.41
N ILE A 114 9.62 -5.97 10.02
CA ILE A 114 8.57 -6.92 9.65
C ILE A 114 8.17 -6.74 8.17
N GLY A 115 7.90 -5.51 7.74
CA GLY A 115 7.50 -5.23 6.36
C GLY A 115 8.52 -5.66 5.30
N LEU A 116 9.81 -5.45 5.56
CA LEU A 116 10.91 -5.78 4.64
C LEU A 116 11.22 -7.28 4.60
N TYR A 117 11.10 -8.00 5.73
CA TYR A 117 11.60 -9.37 5.84
C TYR A 117 10.51 -10.44 5.98
N SER A 118 9.24 -10.05 6.04
CA SER A 118 8.10 -10.96 5.96
C SER A 118 7.09 -10.59 4.88
N GLY A 119 7.19 -9.39 4.32
CA GLY A 119 6.29 -8.92 3.28
C GLY A 119 4.83 -8.74 3.72
N LEU A 120 4.54 -8.74 5.01
CA LEU A 120 3.20 -8.53 5.57
C LEU A 120 2.61 -7.19 5.12
N ARG A 121 1.29 -7.16 4.92
CA ARG A 121 0.57 -5.90 4.69
C ARG A 121 0.53 -5.07 5.97
N ARG A 122 0.41 -3.75 5.83
CA ARG A 122 0.28 -2.83 6.98
C ARG A 122 -0.75 -3.32 8.00
N GLU A 123 -1.90 -3.74 7.51
CA GLU A 123 -3.03 -4.19 8.32
C GLU A 123 -2.72 -5.53 9.04
N GLU A 124 -1.91 -6.38 8.44
CA GLU A 124 -1.44 -7.64 9.01
C GLU A 124 -0.38 -7.38 10.08
N ILE A 125 0.56 -6.46 9.83
CA ILE A 125 1.58 -6.06 10.82
C ILE A 125 0.95 -5.43 12.06
N LEU A 126 -0.04 -4.54 11.87
CA LEU A 126 -0.72 -3.85 12.99
C LEU A 126 -1.65 -4.78 13.79
N ALA A 127 -2.03 -5.92 13.23
CA ALA A 127 -2.81 -6.95 13.90
C ALA A 127 -1.96 -8.09 14.49
N LEU A 128 -0.64 -8.06 14.29
CA LEU A 128 0.23 -9.15 14.66
C LEU A 128 0.35 -9.27 16.20
N GLN A 129 0.02 -10.43 16.73
CA GLN A 129 0.13 -10.79 18.13
C GLN A 129 1.23 -11.82 18.34
N TRP A 130 1.79 -11.90 19.56
CA TRP A 130 2.88 -12.79 19.87
C TRP A 130 2.51 -14.28 19.81
N ASP A 131 1.23 -14.64 19.90
CA ASP A 131 0.72 -16.00 19.71
C ASP A 131 0.86 -16.50 18.28
N CYS A 132 1.09 -15.58 17.33
CA CYS A 132 1.31 -15.87 15.92
C CYS A 132 2.79 -15.72 15.49
N VAL A 133 3.72 -15.54 16.43
CA VAL A 133 5.16 -15.36 16.16
C VAL A 133 5.94 -16.50 16.80
N PHE A 134 6.40 -17.44 15.99
CA PHE A 134 7.08 -18.67 16.40
C PHE A 134 8.58 -18.50 16.24
N LEU A 135 9.30 -18.17 17.32
CA LEU A 135 10.73 -17.87 17.29
C LEU A 135 11.61 -19.04 17.75
N ASP A 136 11.08 -19.89 18.65
CA ASP A 136 11.82 -20.96 19.31
C ASP A 136 11.57 -22.32 18.65
N VAL A 137 11.56 -22.30 17.30
CA VAL A 137 11.40 -23.46 16.43
C VAL A 137 12.57 -23.53 15.45
N PRO A 138 12.88 -24.71 14.86
CA PRO A 138 14.01 -24.83 13.92
C PRO A 138 13.96 -23.86 12.74
N THR A 139 12.75 -23.56 12.25
CA THR A 139 12.51 -22.57 11.21
C THR A 139 11.55 -21.52 11.75
N PRO A 140 12.05 -20.37 12.25
CA PRO A 140 11.19 -19.31 12.76
C PRO A 140 10.23 -18.79 11.68
N TYR A 141 8.96 -18.54 12.06
CA TYR A 141 7.95 -18.06 11.13
C TYR A 141 6.89 -17.18 11.81
N ILE A 142 6.19 -16.42 11.00
CA ILE A 142 5.00 -15.64 11.40
C ILE A 142 3.77 -16.26 10.75
N SER A 143 2.73 -16.50 11.56
CA SER A 143 1.44 -17.02 11.11
C SER A 143 0.46 -15.87 10.94
N VAL A 144 -0.01 -15.61 9.73
CA VAL A 144 -0.98 -14.54 9.47
C VAL A 144 -2.39 -15.05 9.74
N ARG A 145 -3.01 -14.56 10.80
CA ARG A 145 -4.34 -15.01 11.26
C ARG A 145 -5.34 -13.85 11.41
N ARG A 146 -4.84 -12.62 11.52
CA ARG A 146 -5.64 -11.45 11.85
C ARG A 146 -5.30 -10.29 10.93
N ALA A 147 -6.25 -9.36 10.77
CA ALA A 147 -6.05 -8.10 10.08
C ALA A 147 -6.65 -6.94 10.87
N TRP A 148 -5.90 -5.85 10.93
CA TRP A 148 -6.32 -4.60 11.51
C TRP A 148 -7.24 -3.83 10.54
N ARG A 149 -8.27 -3.20 11.09
CA ARG A 149 -9.14 -2.28 10.36
C ARG A 149 -9.63 -1.16 11.27
N THR A 150 -10.19 -0.11 10.69
CA THR A 150 -10.80 0.99 11.43
C THR A 150 -12.31 0.89 11.33
N GLU A 151 -12.99 0.89 12.48
CA GLU A 151 -14.43 1.04 12.58
C GLU A 151 -14.73 2.21 13.52
N HIS A 152 -15.53 3.17 13.08
CA HIS A 152 -15.85 4.39 13.85
C HIS A 152 -14.61 5.09 14.45
N ASN A 153 -13.53 5.18 13.67
CA ASN A 153 -12.21 5.71 14.06
C ASN A 153 -11.50 4.93 15.19
N ARG A 154 -11.94 3.72 15.52
CA ARG A 154 -11.29 2.84 16.49
C ARG A 154 -10.62 1.67 15.77
N PRO A 155 -9.47 1.18 16.29
CA PRO A 155 -8.85 -0.03 15.77
C PRO A 155 -9.72 -1.25 16.11
N VAL A 156 -9.91 -2.12 15.15
CA VAL A 156 -10.61 -3.40 15.32
C VAL A 156 -9.73 -4.48 14.71
N ILE A 157 -9.47 -5.53 15.46
CA ILE A 157 -8.75 -6.71 14.97
C ILE A 157 -9.76 -7.75 14.52
N SER A 158 -9.70 -8.10 13.24
CA SER A 158 -10.58 -9.08 12.63
C SER A 158 -9.83 -10.40 12.43
N THR A 159 -10.44 -11.49 12.83
CA THR A 159 -10.01 -12.86 12.50
C THR A 159 -10.48 -13.28 11.09
N THR A 160 -11.46 -12.56 10.53
CA THR A 160 -11.88 -12.76 9.15
C THR A 160 -10.94 -12.00 8.22
N LEU A 161 -10.06 -12.72 7.54
CA LEU A 161 -9.19 -12.17 6.52
C LEU A 161 -9.96 -11.96 5.21
N LYS A 162 -9.48 -11.03 4.38
CA LYS A 162 -10.15 -10.66 3.13
C LYS A 162 -10.28 -11.84 2.14
N THR A 163 -9.32 -12.76 2.18
CA THR A 163 -9.28 -13.96 1.33
C THR A 163 -8.68 -15.14 2.10
N LYS A 164 -9.00 -16.37 1.71
CA LYS A 164 -8.36 -17.58 2.25
C LYS A 164 -6.85 -17.60 2.01
N ALA A 165 -6.40 -17.07 0.88
CA ALA A 165 -4.98 -16.94 0.54
C ALA A 165 -4.19 -15.99 1.47
N ALA A 166 -4.87 -15.20 2.29
CA ALA A 166 -4.23 -14.34 3.28
C ALA A 166 -3.85 -15.10 4.57
N GLN A 167 -4.36 -16.31 4.80
CA GLN A 167 -3.90 -17.20 5.87
C GLN A 167 -2.65 -17.93 5.39
N MET A 168 -1.50 -17.62 5.98
CA MET A 168 -0.23 -18.21 5.56
C MET A 168 0.76 -18.18 6.71
N ASP A 169 1.70 -19.12 6.67
CA ASP A 169 2.86 -19.17 7.55
C ASP A 169 4.08 -18.72 6.74
N ILE A 170 4.70 -17.64 7.18
CA ILE A 170 5.80 -17.00 6.47
C ILE A 170 7.10 -17.28 7.23
N PRO A 171 8.03 -18.08 6.71
CA PRO A 171 9.36 -18.21 7.27
C PRO A 171 10.07 -16.86 7.31
N ILE A 172 10.74 -16.56 8.41
CA ILE A 172 11.44 -15.30 8.61
C ILE A 172 12.94 -15.49 8.73
N PRO A 173 13.76 -14.58 8.17
CA PRO A 173 15.21 -14.67 8.28
C PRO A 173 15.67 -14.37 9.71
N LYS A 174 16.89 -14.83 10.03
CA LYS A 174 17.52 -14.69 11.36
C LYS A 174 17.50 -13.25 11.88
N CYS A 175 17.79 -12.27 11.02
CA CYS A 175 17.83 -10.85 11.41
C CYS A 175 16.47 -10.35 11.93
N LEU A 176 15.35 -10.78 11.33
CA LEU A 176 14.02 -10.45 11.83
C LEU A 176 13.69 -11.24 13.09
N ALA A 177 14.02 -12.53 13.15
CA ALA A 177 13.78 -13.35 14.33
C ALA A 177 14.50 -12.79 15.56
N ASP A 178 15.77 -12.38 15.43
CA ASP A 178 16.56 -11.78 16.51
C ASP A 178 15.98 -10.43 16.95
N CYS A 179 15.57 -9.58 16.00
CA CYS A 179 14.86 -8.33 16.30
C CYS A 179 13.58 -8.59 17.10
N LEU A 180 12.76 -9.56 16.69
CA LEU A 180 11.50 -9.88 17.36
C LEU A 180 11.73 -10.49 18.75
N ARG A 181 12.79 -11.27 18.97
CA ARG A 181 13.18 -11.77 20.32
C ARG A 181 13.50 -10.61 21.27
N GLN A 182 14.28 -9.63 20.79
CA GLN A 182 14.61 -8.44 21.60
C GLN A 182 13.34 -7.66 21.99
N VAL A 183 12.44 -7.44 21.04
CA VAL A 183 11.17 -6.74 21.30
C VAL A 183 10.28 -7.54 22.26
N LYS A 184 10.18 -8.86 22.07
CA LYS A 184 9.37 -9.75 22.92
C LYS A 184 9.83 -9.74 24.37
N ALA A 185 11.14 -9.68 24.60
CA ALA A 185 11.73 -9.67 25.95
C ALA A 185 11.31 -8.45 26.80
N THR A 186 10.93 -7.34 26.15
CA THR A 186 10.52 -6.10 26.81
C THR A 186 9.03 -5.77 26.63
N SER A 187 8.31 -6.56 25.83
CA SER A 187 6.90 -6.31 25.52
C SER A 187 6.00 -6.72 26.69
N ILE A 188 5.10 -5.82 27.07
CA ILE A 188 4.02 -6.07 28.03
C ILE A 188 2.66 -6.25 27.34
N SER A 189 2.63 -6.14 26.02
CA SER A 189 1.43 -6.24 25.21
C SER A 189 1.33 -7.61 24.54
N GLU A 190 0.12 -8.05 24.23
CA GLU A 190 -0.11 -9.19 23.34
C GLU A 190 0.24 -8.86 21.88
N TYR A 191 0.23 -7.58 21.50
CA TYR A 191 0.57 -7.12 20.15
C TYR A 191 2.06 -6.87 20.00
N VAL A 192 2.60 -7.22 18.85
CA VAL A 192 4.01 -6.92 18.51
C VAL A 192 4.24 -5.42 18.38
N ILE A 193 3.23 -4.70 17.87
CA ILE A 193 3.22 -3.24 17.77
C ILE A 193 1.98 -2.73 18.48
N ALA A 194 2.19 -2.05 19.59
CA ALA A 194 1.14 -1.57 20.46
C ALA A 194 1.31 -0.09 20.82
N ASP A 195 0.28 0.50 21.35
CA ASP A 195 0.38 1.82 21.99
C ASP A 195 0.95 1.70 23.44
N SER A 196 1.08 2.82 24.11
CA SER A 196 1.62 2.87 25.49
C SER A 196 0.76 2.12 26.53
N LYS A 197 -0.47 1.73 26.17
CA LYS A 197 -1.39 0.96 27.01
C LYS A 197 -1.44 -0.51 26.61
N GLY A 198 -0.58 -0.95 25.67
CA GLY A 198 -0.56 -2.31 25.17
C GLY A 198 -1.69 -2.63 24.17
N GLN A 199 -2.41 -1.62 23.65
CA GLN A 199 -3.52 -1.79 22.72
C GLN A 199 -3.09 -1.62 21.26
N PRO A 200 -3.85 -2.16 20.29
CA PRO A 200 -3.54 -1.97 18.88
C PRO A 200 -3.59 -0.50 18.49
N LEU A 201 -2.64 -0.07 17.65
CA LEU A 201 -2.55 1.33 17.23
C LEU A 201 -3.80 1.79 16.49
N ALA A 202 -4.33 2.96 16.84
CA ALA A 202 -5.28 3.68 16.01
C ALA A 202 -4.59 4.22 14.73
N ASP A 203 -5.36 4.53 13.67
CA ASP A 203 -4.81 5.05 12.41
C ASP A 203 -4.03 6.36 12.61
N SER A 204 -4.48 7.23 13.51
CA SER A 204 -3.77 8.45 13.88
C SER A 204 -2.44 8.19 14.59
N GLN A 205 -2.37 7.16 15.44
CA GLN A 205 -1.14 6.74 16.13
C GLN A 205 -0.16 6.12 15.13
N PHE A 206 -0.64 5.27 14.21
CA PHE A 206 0.19 4.76 13.12
C PHE A 206 0.73 5.87 12.23
N LYS A 207 -0.08 6.86 11.87
CA LYS A 207 0.39 8.04 11.10
C LYS A 207 1.50 8.80 11.84
N ARG A 208 1.40 8.95 13.16
CA ARG A 208 2.47 9.56 13.99
C ARG A 208 3.74 8.71 13.99
N LEU A 209 3.59 7.38 14.13
CA LEU A 209 4.71 6.45 14.04
C LEU A 209 5.39 6.55 12.66
N TRP A 210 4.62 6.57 11.58
CA TRP A 210 5.17 6.68 10.23
C TRP A 210 5.77 8.07 9.93
N GLN A 211 5.33 9.10 10.67
CA GLN A 211 5.87 10.46 10.52
C GLN A 211 7.38 10.53 10.79
N TYR A 212 7.94 9.66 11.62
CA TYR A 212 9.39 9.57 11.82
C TYR A 212 10.16 9.26 10.52
N VAL A 213 9.58 8.49 9.62
CA VAL A 213 10.15 8.22 8.28
C VAL A 213 9.92 9.41 7.35
N VAL A 214 8.69 9.94 7.32
CA VAL A 214 8.31 11.03 6.42
C VAL A 214 9.16 12.28 6.64
N VAL A 215 9.44 12.65 7.89
CA VAL A 215 10.28 13.82 8.19
C VAL A 215 11.77 13.64 7.89
N ARG A 216 12.17 12.43 7.54
CA ARG A 216 13.56 12.12 7.12
C ARG A 216 13.69 11.91 5.63
N SER A 217 12.59 11.96 4.87
CA SER A 217 12.58 11.77 3.42
C SER A 217 12.52 13.10 2.65
N THR A 218 12.71 13.03 1.33
CA THR A 218 12.66 14.19 0.42
C THR A 218 11.28 14.77 0.22
N LYS A 219 10.24 14.17 0.79
CA LYS A 219 8.85 14.59 0.58
C LYS A 219 8.62 16.03 0.99
N GLU A 220 8.04 16.83 0.10
CA GLU A 220 7.59 18.21 0.40
C GLU A 220 6.74 18.21 1.70
N ARG A 221 7.03 19.12 2.59
CA ARG A 221 6.40 19.24 3.90
C ARG A 221 5.56 20.50 3.98
N THR A 222 4.38 20.35 4.57
CA THR A 222 3.50 21.46 4.85
C THR A 222 3.43 21.69 6.35
N TYR A 223 3.53 22.96 6.77
CA TYR A 223 3.32 23.38 8.16
C TYR A 223 2.57 24.71 8.19
N TYR A 224 2.04 25.04 9.36
CA TYR A 224 1.32 26.28 9.56
C TYR A 224 2.13 27.22 10.44
N LYS A 225 2.26 28.48 10.01
CA LYS A 225 2.77 29.59 10.83
C LYS A 225 1.59 30.46 11.25
N TYR A 226 1.60 30.91 12.49
CA TYR A 226 0.70 31.94 12.97
C TYR A 226 1.39 33.30 12.83
N VAL A 227 0.80 34.18 12.02
CA VAL A 227 1.30 35.54 11.80
C VAL A 227 0.10 36.46 11.98
N ASN A 228 0.18 37.39 12.94
CA ASN A 228 -0.90 38.35 13.26
C ASN A 228 -2.26 37.65 13.52
N GLY A 229 -2.26 36.54 14.24
CA GLY A 229 -3.48 35.79 14.56
C GLY A 229 -4.04 34.93 13.43
N GLN A 230 -3.45 34.96 12.24
CA GLN A 230 -3.86 34.15 11.10
C GLN A 230 -2.95 32.95 10.88
N SER A 231 -3.55 31.80 10.54
CA SER A 231 -2.82 30.58 10.21
C SER A 231 -2.45 30.57 8.72
N ILE A 232 -1.15 30.69 8.43
CA ILE A 232 -0.63 30.67 7.06
C ILE A 232 -0.03 29.30 6.77
N LYS A 233 -0.49 28.65 5.71
CA LYS A 233 0.04 27.38 5.22
C LYS A 233 1.35 27.62 4.46
N CYS A 234 2.44 27.09 4.99
CA CYS A 234 3.77 27.15 4.37
C CYS A 234 4.17 25.78 3.82
N LYS A 235 4.85 25.79 2.66
CA LYS A 235 5.47 24.60 2.07
C LYS A 235 6.99 24.72 2.19
N VAL A 236 7.65 23.60 2.44
CA VAL A 236 9.10 23.51 2.53
C VAL A 236 9.58 22.33 1.70
N THR A 237 10.53 22.60 0.82
CA THR A 237 11.34 21.56 0.17
C THR A 237 12.56 21.31 1.05
N PRO A 238 12.73 20.08 1.58
CA PRO A 238 13.87 19.78 2.45
C PRO A 238 15.17 19.69 1.66
N ILE A 239 16.28 19.96 2.32
CA ILE A 239 17.65 19.86 1.81
C ILE A 239 18.38 18.65 2.43
N PRO A 240 19.42 18.08 1.78
CA PRO A 240 20.15 16.93 2.34
C PRO A 240 20.95 17.33 3.59
N GLY A 241 21.02 16.41 4.55
CA GLY A 241 21.78 16.57 5.77
C GLY A 241 21.33 15.63 6.88
N GLY A 242 22.04 15.63 8.00
CA GLY A 242 21.64 14.87 9.19
C GLY A 242 20.33 15.41 9.78
N HIS A 243 19.45 14.52 10.23
CA HIS A 243 18.20 14.92 10.86
C HIS A 243 18.44 15.76 12.11
N GLN A 244 17.87 16.96 12.16
CA GLN A 244 17.97 17.86 13.30
C GLN A 244 16.66 17.91 14.07
N LYS A 245 16.72 17.60 15.37
CA LYS A 245 15.55 17.59 16.27
C LYS A 245 14.82 18.94 16.27
N ASN A 246 15.56 20.03 16.26
CA ASN A 246 15.00 21.38 16.34
C ASN A 246 14.50 21.92 14.99
N ASN A 247 14.88 21.32 13.86
CA ASN A 247 14.46 21.75 12.53
C ASN A 247 14.17 20.59 11.57
N PRO A 248 13.25 19.68 11.93
CA PRO A 248 12.97 18.47 11.14
C PRO A 248 12.29 18.77 9.80
N LYS A 249 11.90 20.04 9.56
CA LYS A 249 11.19 20.43 8.33
C LYS A 249 12.13 20.75 7.18
N LEU A 250 13.36 21.12 7.48
CA LEU A 250 14.32 21.63 6.49
C LEU A 250 15.32 20.59 6.02
N VAL A 251 15.55 19.54 6.81
CA VAL A 251 16.62 18.57 6.55
C VAL A 251 16.08 17.17 6.34
N TYR A 252 16.64 16.44 5.39
CA TYR A 252 16.36 15.03 5.20
C TYR A 252 17.64 14.19 5.25
N SER A 253 17.53 12.93 5.68
CA SER A 253 18.62 11.96 5.68
C SER A 253 18.40 10.85 4.65
N LEU A 254 17.16 10.66 4.19
CA LEU A 254 16.82 9.73 3.13
C LEU A 254 16.58 10.53 1.83
N ASP A 255 17.32 10.25 0.78
CA ASP A 255 17.19 10.87 -0.55
C ASP A 255 16.00 10.30 -1.37
N PHE A 256 15.16 9.49 -0.73
CA PHE A 256 13.99 8.84 -1.31
C PHE A 256 12.80 8.84 -0.35
N ASP A 257 11.60 8.65 -0.92
CA ASP A 257 10.36 8.48 -0.16
C ASP A 257 10.07 7.00 0.06
N VAL A 258 9.59 6.65 1.26
CA VAL A 258 9.18 5.30 1.62
C VAL A 258 7.71 5.25 2.01
N THR A 259 7.02 4.19 1.61
CA THR A 259 5.66 3.89 2.06
C THR A 259 5.58 2.49 2.65
N PRO A 260 4.63 2.22 3.57
CA PRO A 260 4.45 0.88 4.14
C PRO A 260 4.29 -0.22 3.07
N HIS A 261 3.53 0.07 2.01
CA HIS A 261 3.32 -0.89 0.92
C HIS A 261 4.60 -1.18 0.11
N GLN A 262 5.52 -0.21 0.03
CA GLN A 262 6.79 -0.36 -0.66
C GLN A 262 7.74 -1.35 0.03
N LEU A 263 7.66 -1.47 1.38
CA LEU A 263 8.42 -2.50 2.12
C LEU A 263 8.06 -3.90 1.64
N ARG A 264 6.77 -4.19 1.54
CA ARG A 264 6.26 -5.45 0.99
C ARG A 264 6.64 -5.64 -0.49
N HIS A 265 6.55 -4.58 -1.29
CA HIS A 265 6.98 -4.63 -2.69
C HIS A 265 8.45 -5.01 -2.79
N THR A 266 9.31 -4.46 -1.91
CA THR A 266 10.73 -4.79 -1.82
C THR A 266 10.94 -6.26 -1.45
N TYR A 267 10.22 -6.80 -0.46
CA TYR A 267 10.26 -8.22 -0.10
C TYR A 267 9.95 -9.13 -1.29
N ILE A 268 8.84 -8.87 -1.99
CA ILE A 268 8.42 -9.66 -3.16
C ILE A 268 9.48 -9.59 -4.27
N THR A 269 9.97 -8.39 -4.55
CA THR A 269 10.99 -8.16 -5.57
C THR A 269 12.29 -8.90 -5.25
N ASN A 270 12.75 -8.85 -3.99
CA ASN A 270 13.96 -9.53 -3.56
C ASN A 270 13.85 -11.06 -3.65
N LEU A 271 12.70 -11.64 -3.29
CA LEU A 271 12.46 -13.07 -3.49
C LEU A 271 12.55 -13.48 -4.97
N LEU A 272 11.95 -12.67 -5.86
CA LEU A 272 12.00 -12.92 -7.30
C LEU A 272 13.42 -12.75 -7.87
N TYR A 273 14.19 -11.76 -7.37
CA TYR A 273 15.60 -11.61 -7.72
C TYR A 273 16.47 -12.78 -7.22
N ALA A 274 16.15 -13.35 -6.06
CA ALA A 274 16.80 -14.53 -5.52
C ALA A 274 16.44 -15.83 -6.27
N GLY A 275 15.57 -15.76 -7.28
CA GLY A 275 15.18 -16.91 -8.10
C GLY A 275 14.06 -17.77 -7.50
N VAL A 276 13.38 -17.29 -6.44
CA VAL A 276 12.20 -17.99 -5.90
C VAL A 276 11.10 -17.98 -6.95
N ASP A 277 10.49 -19.13 -7.20
CA ASP A 277 9.47 -19.26 -8.22
C ASP A 277 8.25 -18.36 -7.92
N PRO A 278 7.61 -17.78 -8.96
CA PRO A 278 6.52 -16.82 -8.78
C PRO A 278 5.31 -17.39 -8.03
N LYS A 279 5.08 -18.72 -8.05
CA LYS A 279 3.96 -19.35 -7.35
C LYS A 279 4.22 -19.40 -5.85
N THR A 280 5.43 -19.73 -5.44
CA THR A 280 5.87 -19.65 -4.04
C THR A 280 5.83 -18.21 -3.54
N VAL A 281 6.29 -17.24 -4.35
CA VAL A 281 6.20 -15.81 -4.00
C VAL A 281 4.75 -15.36 -3.89
N GLN A 282 3.85 -15.83 -4.76
CA GLN A 282 2.42 -15.56 -4.66
C GLN A 282 1.85 -16.03 -3.32
N TYR A 283 2.22 -17.25 -2.90
CA TYR A 283 1.82 -17.81 -1.60
C TYR A 283 2.36 -16.96 -0.45
N LEU A 284 3.67 -16.73 -0.38
CA LEU A 284 4.33 -15.94 0.68
C LEU A 284 3.82 -14.49 0.74
N ALA A 285 3.40 -13.96 -0.38
CA ALA A 285 2.76 -12.65 -0.44
C ALA A 285 1.25 -12.68 -0.15
N GLY A 286 0.60 -13.83 -0.05
CA GLY A 286 -0.86 -13.93 0.10
C GLY A 286 -1.61 -13.18 -1.00
N HIS A 287 -1.14 -13.29 -2.25
CA HIS A 287 -1.84 -12.72 -3.40
C HIS A 287 -2.88 -13.70 -3.91
N GLU A 288 -4.15 -13.30 -3.86
CA GLU A 288 -5.25 -14.09 -4.41
C GLU A 288 -5.10 -14.28 -5.93
N ASN A 289 -4.72 -13.21 -6.64
CA ASN A 289 -4.50 -13.21 -8.08
C ASN A 289 -3.01 -13.25 -8.40
N SER A 290 -2.60 -14.24 -9.20
CA SER A 290 -1.22 -14.40 -9.68
C SER A 290 -0.74 -13.22 -10.52
N LYS A 291 -1.65 -12.47 -11.17
CA LYS A 291 -1.33 -11.33 -12.02
C LYS A 291 -0.42 -10.31 -11.31
N THR A 292 -0.71 -9.99 -10.04
CA THR A 292 0.09 -9.02 -9.27
C THR A 292 1.54 -9.49 -9.09
N THR A 293 1.76 -10.77 -8.78
CA THR A 293 3.09 -11.35 -8.66
C THR A 293 3.77 -11.43 -10.02
N MET A 294 3.04 -11.82 -11.06
CA MET A 294 3.56 -11.94 -12.43
C MET A 294 3.94 -10.59 -13.04
N ASP A 295 3.18 -9.52 -12.75
CA ASP A 295 3.52 -8.16 -13.18
C ASP A 295 4.85 -7.70 -12.56
N ILE A 296 5.12 -8.03 -11.29
CA ILE A 296 6.39 -7.76 -10.63
C ILE A 296 7.50 -8.64 -11.22
N TYR A 297 7.25 -9.94 -11.39
CA TYR A 297 8.19 -10.89 -11.98
C TYR A 297 8.65 -10.46 -13.37
N ALA A 298 7.71 -10.05 -14.24
CA ALA A 298 8.03 -9.55 -15.56
C ALA A 298 8.96 -8.33 -15.50
N GLN A 299 8.69 -7.37 -14.59
CA GLN A 299 9.57 -6.21 -14.40
C GLN A 299 10.97 -6.61 -13.95
N VAL A 300 11.08 -7.53 -12.99
CA VAL A 300 12.37 -8.03 -12.47
C VAL A 300 13.16 -8.72 -13.60
N LYS A 301 12.51 -9.59 -14.35
CA LYS A 301 13.17 -10.38 -15.41
C LYS A 301 13.64 -9.52 -16.59
N TYR A 302 12.84 -8.53 -16.98
CA TYR A 302 13.18 -7.66 -18.14
C TYR A 302 14.18 -6.55 -17.79
N ASN A 303 14.36 -6.22 -16.50
CA ASN A 303 15.34 -5.21 -16.08
C ASN A 303 16.80 -5.73 -15.97
N LYS A 304 17.06 -7.00 -16.23
CA LYS A 304 18.41 -7.59 -16.30
C LYS A 304 18.63 -8.29 -17.62
N PRO A 305 18.97 -7.57 -18.73
CA PRO A 305 19.19 -8.14 -20.05
C PRO A 305 20.30 -9.23 -20.05
N GLU A 306 21.34 -9.05 -19.25
CA GLU A 306 22.45 -10.01 -19.11
C GLU A 306 21.99 -11.37 -18.57
N HIS A 307 21.09 -11.37 -17.59
CA HIS A 307 20.49 -12.59 -17.05
C HIS A 307 19.58 -13.26 -18.09
N LEU A 308 18.83 -12.49 -18.88
CA LEU A 308 18.03 -13.02 -19.99
C LEU A 308 18.90 -13.66 -21.05
N LEU A 309 20.01 -13.03 -21.40
CA LEU A 309 20.96 -13.57 -22.39
C LEU A 309 21.56 -14.89 -21.91
N SER A 310 21.96 -14.98 -20.63
CA SER A 310 22.50 -16.22 -20.06
C SER A 310 21.48 -17.37 -20.08
N VAL A 311 20.21 -17.07 -19.72
CA VAL A 311 19.10 -18.05 -19.75
C VAL A 311 18.80 -18.51 -21.19
N VAL A 312 18.74 -17.57 -22.15
CA VAL A 312 18.56 -17.88 -23.57
C VAL A 312 19.73 -18.76 -24.08
N ASN A 313 20.96 -18.37 -23.81
CA ASN A 313 22.12 -19.15 -24.21
C ASN A 313 22.10 -20.55 -23.58
N ALA A 314 21.78 -20.68 -22.31
CA ALA A 314 21.65 -21.98 -21.65
C ALA A 314 20.55 -22.86 -22.26
N ALA A 315 19.41 -22.28 -22.64
CA ALA A 315 18.30 -23.01 -23.24
C ALA A 315 18.63 -23.54 -24.67
N PHE A 316 19.53 -22.89 -25.38
CA PHE A 316 19.92 -23.25 -26.75
C PHE A 316 21.35 -23.83 -26.85
N SER A 317 22.06 -23.99 -25.72
CA SER A 317 23.40 -24.60 -25.67
C SER A 317 23.37 -26.11 -25.56
N ALA A 318 22.22 -26.75 -25.44
CA ALA A 318 22.09 -28.19 -25.47
C ALA A 318 22.42 -28.68 -26.89
N PRO A 319 23.40 -29.63 -27.07
CA PRO A 319 23.65 -30.18 -28.39
C PRO A 319 22.40 -30.87 -28.91
N VAL A 320 22.00 -30.52 -30.12
CA VAL A 320 21.03 -31.28 -30.90
C VAL A 320 21.71 -32.62 -31.16
N GLY A 321 21.32 -33.62 -30.34
CA GLY A 321 21.77 -35.01 -30.52
C GLY A 321 21.09 -35.68 -31.69
#